data_2b4c8b92e1e91a9828382d74cb84288c
#
_entry.id   2b4c8b92e1e91a9828382d74cb84288c
#
_cell.length_a   1.000
_cell.length_b   1.000
_cell.length_c   1.000
_cell.angle_alpha   90.00
_cell.angle_beta   90.00
_cell.angle_gamma   90.00
#
_symmetry.space_group_name_H-M   'P 1'
#
loop_
_entity.id
_entity.type
_entity.pdbx_description
1 polymer ?
#
loop_
_entity_poly.entity_id
_entity_poly.type
_entity_poly.pdbx_seq_one_letter_code
_entity_poly.pdbx_strand_id
1 'polypeptide(L)'
;MNIIETNLEFGALSTRKSTKRAILHHAEASKCTAEDIHRWHRQKGWSGAGYHFLVRKDGSIYRLRPENAVGSHAKGSNSDSIGICFEGSYMTETMPQAQ
;
A
#
# COMPACT_ATOMS: atom_id res chain seq x y z
N MET A 1 -18.36 0.20 -1.55
CA MET A 1 -16.93 0.29 -1.90
C MET A 1 -16.43 -1.09 -2.26
N ASN A 2 -15.82 -1.23 -3.42
CA ASN A 2 -15.30 -2.51 -3.88
C ASN A 2 -13.78 -2.54 -3.74
N ILE A 3 -13.27 -3.52 -3.00
CA ILE A 3 -11.83 -3.73 -2.87
C ILE A 3 -11.48 -4.89 -3.80
N ILE A 4 -10.55 -4.62 -4.73
CA ILE A 4 -10.11 -5.62 -5.69
C ILE A 4 -9.03 -6.47 -5.02
N GLU A 5 -9.26 -7.79 -4.96
CA GLU A 5 -8.29 -8.73 -4.40
C GLU A 5 -7.15 -8.95 -5.38
N THR A 6 -5.97 -9.24 -4.86
CA THR A 6 -4.78 -9.49 -5.67
C THR A 6 -4.23 -10.88 -5.37
N ASN A 7 -3.41 -11.40 -6.29
CA ASN A 7 -2.77 -12.71 -6.12
C ASN A 7 -1.28 -12.55 -5.76
N LEU A 8 -0.94 -11.50 -5.03
CA LEU A 8 0.44 -11.24 -4.64
C LEU A 8 0.94 -12.27 -3.64
N GLU A 9 2.17 -12.73 -3.83
CA GLU A 9 2.79 -13.72 -2.94
C GLU A 9 3.74 -13.01 -1.98
N PHE A 10 3.50 -13.17 -0.69
CA PHE A 10 4.27 -12.53 0.36
C PHE A 10 5.21 -13.52 1.03
N GLY A 11 6.37 -13.03 1.49
CA GLY A 11 7.21 -13.76 2.42
C GLY A 11 6.58 -13.79 3.82
N ALA A 12 7.40 -13.97 4.85
CA ALA A 12 6.90 -14.03 6.23
C ALA A 12 6.28 -12.71 6.64
N LEU A 13 5.11 -12.76 7.27
CA LEU A 13 4.38 -11.60 7.77
C LEU A 13 4.04 -11.81 9.24
N SER A 14 3.99 -10.72 10.00
CA SER A 14 3.57 -10.71 11.40
C SER A 14 2.14 -10.19 11.51
N THR A 15 1.39 -10.68 12.49
CA THR A 15 0.03 -10.22 12.73
C THR A 15 0.04 -8.90 13.48
N ARG A 16 -0.71 -7.91 12.99
CA ARG A 16 -0.88 -6.63 13.69
C ARG A 16 -1.90 -6.81 14.80
N LYS A 17 -1.51 -6.48 16.03
CA LYS A 17 -2.35 -6.71 17.22
C LYS A 17 -3.27 -5.54 17.54
N SER A 18 -2.98 -4.35 17.06
CA SER A 18 -3.83 -3.17 17.27
C SER A 18 -3.67 -2.22 16.09
N THR A 19 -4.72 -1.45 15.81
CA THR A 19 -4.72 -0.44 14.76
C THR A 19 -5.17 0.87 15.37
N LYS A 20 -4.25 1.82 15.48
CA LYS A 20 -4.53 3.12 16.11
C LYS A 20 -4.66 4.24 15.07
N ARG A 21 -4.20 4.01 13.83
CA ARG A 21 -4.19 5.04 12.80
C ARG A 21 -4.16 4.44 11.41
N ALA A 22 -4.61 5.22 10.45
CA ALA A 22 -4.38 4.97 9.04
C ALA A 22 -3.43 6.05 8.54
N ILE A 23 -2.38 5.64 7.82
CA ILE A 23 -1.37 6.57 7.31
C ILE A 23 -1.47 6.58 5.80
N LEU A 24 -1.63 7.77 5.23
CA LEU A 24 -1.76 7.96 3.80
C LEU A 24 -0.39 8.26 3.20
N HIS A 25 -0.08 7.59 2.10
CA HIS A 25 1.16 7.77 1.35
C HIS A 25 0.83 8.03 -0.12
N HIS A 26 1.77 8.63 -0.86
CA HIS A 26 1.71 8.57 -2.31
C HIS A 26 2.84 7.68 -2.81
N ALA A 27 2.64 7.09 -3.99
CA ALA A 27 3.60 6.12 -4.53
C ALA A 27 4.90 6.76 -5.00
N GLU A 28 4.90 8.05 -5.23
CA GLU A 28 5.98 8.80 -5.89
C GLU A 28 6.24 8.27 -7.31
N ALA A 29 5.21 7.69 -7.90
CA ALA A 29 5.19 7.20 -9.28
C ALA A 29 3.86 7.60 -9.87
N SER A 30 3.88 8.30 -10.99
CA SER A 30 2.66 8.81 -11.64
C SER A 30 1.71 7.69 -12.03
N LYS A 31 2.25 6.52 -12.36
CA LYS A 31 1.48 5.36 -12.77
C LYS A 31 2.11 4.11 -12.14
N CYS A 32 1.31 3.34 -11.42
CA CYS A 32 1.79 2.06 -10.87
C CYS A 32 0.62 1.13 -10.57
N THR A 33 0.85 -0.16 -10.76
CA THR A 33 -0.09 -1.20 -10.40
C THR A 33 0.27 -1.80 -9.05
N ALA A 34 -0.64 -2.63 -8.50
CA ALA A 34 -0.36 -3.38 -7.29
C ALA A 34 0.89 -4.26 -7.47
N GLU A 35 1.00 -4.90 -8.63
CA GLU A 35 2.14 -5.76 -8.97
C GLU A 35 3.45 -4.98 -9.01
N ASP A 36 3.42 -3.74 -9.54
CA ASP A 36 4.60 -2.87 -9.58
C ASP A 36 5.11 -2.58 -8.17
N ILE A 37 4.23 -2.16 -7.28
CA ILE A 37 4.60 -1.84 -5.89
C ILE A 37 5.14 -3.08 -5.19
N HIS A 38 4.48 -4.22 -5.36
CA HIS A 38 4.91 -5.48 -4.75
C HIS A 38 6.31 -5.86 -5.22
N ARG A 39 6.57 -5.78 -6.54
CA ARG A 39 7.88 -6.09 -7.12
C ARG A 39 8.95 -5.15 -6.59
N TRP A 40 8.68 -3.84 -6.53
CA TRP A 40 9.65 -2.87 -6.03
C TRP A 40 10.02 -3.14 -4.58
N HIS A 41 9.04 -3.48 -3.75
CA HIS A 41 9.30 -3.77 -2.34
C HIS A 41 10.03 -5.10 -2.16
N ARG A 42 9.71 -6.11 -2.98
CA ARG A 42 10.47 -7.36 -2.98
C ARG A 42 11.93 -7.13 -3.35
N GLN A 43 12.19 -6.24 -4.30
CA GLN A 43 13.55 -5.87 -4.70
C GLN A 43 14.34 -5.20 -3.57
N LYS A 44 13.64 -4.57 -2.63
CA LYS A 44 14.27 -4.00 -1.43
C LYS A 44 14.55 -5.06 -0.36
N GLY A 45 14.16 -6.30 -0.59
CA GLY A 45 14.32 -7.37 0.39
C GLY A 45 13.16 -7.49 1.38
N TRP A 46 12.05 -6.76 1.15
CA TRP A 46 10.88 -6.85 2.01
C TRP A 46 10.02 -8.06 1.64
N SER A 47 9.09 -8.44 2.52
CA SER A 47 8.20 -9.59 2.30
C SER A 47 7.18 -9.36 1.19
N GLY A 48 7.12 -8.19 0.62
CA GLY A 48 6.20 -7.79 -0.44
C GLY A 48 5.75 -6.35 -0.22
N ALA A 49 4.69 -5.94 -0.94
CA ALA A 49 4.13 -4.59 -0.82
C ALA A 49 3.95 -4.22 0.65
N GLY A 50 4.49 -3.07 1.06
CA GLY A 50 4.48 -2.63 2.45
C GLY A 50 3.18 -1.97 2.87
N TYR A 51 2.39 -1.48 1.91
CA TYR A 51 1.08 -0.88 2.16
C TYR A 51 0.01 -1.96 2.21
N HIS A 52 -1.12 -1.66 2.87
CA HIS A 52 -2.26 -2.58 2.91
C HIS A 52 -3.20 -2.37 1.73
N PHE A 53 -3.30 -1.15 1.24
CA PHE A 53 -4.18 -0.80 0.11
C PHE A 53 -3.48 0.13 -0.87
N LEU A 54 -3.87 0.02 -2.14
CA LEU A 54 -3.49 0.95 -3.20
C LEU A 54 -4.75 1.55 -3.78
N VAL A 55 -4.81 2.87 -3.86
CA VAL A 55 -5.89 3.58 -4.53
C VAL A 55 -5.33 4.13 -5.84
N ARG A 56 -5.83 3.65 -6.97
CA ARG A 56 -5.36 4.10 -8.28
C ARG A 56 -6.10 5.36 -8.71
N LYS A 57 -5.60 6.02 -9.74
CA LYS A 57 -6.12 7.33 -10.20
C LYS A 57 -7.56 7.27 -10.68
N ASP A 58 -8.03 6.11 -11.11
CA ASP A 58 -9.43 5.92 -11.51
C ASP A 58 -10.37 5.68 -10.33
N GLY A 59 -9.83 5.69 -9.10
CA GLY A 59 -10.59 5.43 -7.88
C GLY A 59 -10.66 3.98 -7.47
N SER A 60 -10.10 3.06 -8.27
CA SER A 60 -10.11 1.64 -7.89
C SER A 60 -9.19 1.40 -6.70
N ILE A 61 -9.61 0.48 -5.82
CA ILE A 61 -8.90 0.16 -4.57
C ILE A 61 -8.46 -1.29 -4.63
N TYR A 62 -7.18 -1.52 -4.43
CA TYR A 62 -6.59 -2.87 -4.46
C TYR A 62 -6.07 -3.24 -3.08
N ARG A 63 -6.32 -4.48 -2.67
CA ARG A 63 -5.71 -5.03 -1.46
C ARG A 63 -4.28 -5.44 -1.78
N LEU A 64 -3.32 -4.95 -0.99
CA LEU A 64 -1.91 -5.33 -1.12
C LEU A 64 -1.57 -6.32 -0.02
N ARG A 65 -0.88 -5.86 1.05
CA ARG A 65 -0.56 -6.74 2.18
C ARG A 65 -1.85 -7.09 2.94
N PRO A 66 -2.00 -8.32 3.44
CA PRO A 66 -3.19 -8.66 4.23
C PRO A 66 -3.46 -7.63 5.33
N GLU A 67 -4.72 -7.27 5.50
CA GLU A 67 -5.10 -6.14 6.36
C GLU A 67 -4.67 -6.33 7.81
N ASN A 68 -4.66 -7.58 8.30
CA ASN A 68 -4.27 -7.86 9.68
C ASN A 68 -2.75 -8.01 9.87
N ALA A 69 -1.96 -7.85 8.82
CA ALA A 69 -0.51 -7.97 8.92
C ALA A 69 0.14 -6.65 9.31
N VAL A 70 1.30 -6.72 9.95
CA VAL A 70 2.16 -5.56 10.16
C VAL A 70 2.73 -5.14 8.81
N GLY A 71 2.60 -3.86 8.47
CA GLY A 71 3.10 -3.32 7.21
C GLY A 71 4.57 -2.98 7.22
N SER A 72 5.03 -2.45 6.10
CA SER A 72 6.38 -1.87 5.94
C SER A 72 6.20 -0.56 5.19
N HIS A 73 5.56 0.43 5.83
CA HIS A 73 5.21 1.68 5.16
C HIS A 73 5.50 2.93 5.98
N ALA A 74 5.68 2.80 7.29
CA ALA A 74 5.93 3.95 8.16
C ALA A 74 6.78 3.49 9.32
N LYS A 75 8.10 3.65 9.21
CA LYS A 75 9.05 3.22 10.24
C LYS A 75 8.65 3.81 11.60
N GLY A 76 8.55 2.94 12.61
CA GLY A 76 8.13 3.32 13.95
C GLY A 76 6.63 3.27 14.19
N SER A 77 5.82 3.16 13.13
CA SER A 77 4.35 3.10 13.23
C SER A 77 3.74 1.88 12.54
N ASN A 78 4.56 0.99 11.99
CA ASN A 78 4.07 -0.19 11.26
C ASN A 78 3.24 -1.12 12.13
N SER A 79 3.57 -1.24 13.41
CA SER A 79 2.93 -2.21 14.30
C SER A 79 1.51 -1.84 14.70
N ASP A 80 1.11 -0.57 14.52
CA ASP A 80 -0.21 -0.11 14.95
C ASP A 80 -0.95 0.73 13.90
N SER A 81 -0.61 0.56 12.62
CA SER A 81 -1.23 1.35 11.56
C SER A 81 -1.54 0.54 10.32
N ILE A 82 -2.50 1.05 9.53
CA ILE A 82 -2.78 0.63 8.16
C ILE A 82 -2.16 1.65 7.22
N GLY A 83 -1.47 1.18 6.19
CA GLY A 83 -0.90 2.04 5.15
C GLY A 83 -1.76 2.03 3.90
N ILE A 84 -2.15 3.21 3.42
CA ILE A 84 -2.91 3.38 2.19
C ILE A 84 -2.05 4.21 1.24
N CYS A 85 -1.72 3.62 0.09
CA CYS A 85 -0.88 4.27 -0.91
C CYS A 85 -1.73 4.77 -2.06
N PHE A 86 -1.52 6.01 -2.48
CA PHE A 86 -2.20 6.60 -3.62
C PHE A 86 -1.26 6.62 -4.82
N GLU A 87 -1.69 6.01 -5.92
CA GLU A 87 -0.95 6.07 -7.18
C GLU A 87 -0.78 7.52 -7.60
N GLY A 88 0.46 7.98 -7.74
CA GLY A 88 0.74 9.35 -8.14
C GLY A 88 2.02 9.88 -7.52
N SER A 89 2.48 11.01 -8.05
CA SER A 89 3.62 11.75 -7.52
C SER A 89 3.14 13.18 -7.20
N TYR A 90 2.54 13.34 -6.01
CA TYR A 90 1.76 14.53 -5.69
C TYR A 90 2.59 15.71 -5.19
N MET A 91 3.92 15.61 -5.30
CA MET A 91 4.78 16.79 -5.24
C MET A 91 4.82 17.52 -6.57
N THR A 92 4.42 16.86 -7.68
CA THR A 92 4.53 17.41 -9.03
C THR A 92 3.24 17.37 -9.84
N GLU A 93 2.22 16.65 -9.41
CA GLU A 93 0.95 16.53 -10.13
C GLU A 93 -0.22 16.72 -9.17
N THR A 94 -1.41 16.92 -9.72
CA THR A 94 -2.64 17.11 -8.94
C THR A 94 -3.40 15.79 -8.86
N MET A 95 -3.87 15.44 -7.65
CA MET A 95 -4.64 14.21 -7.43
C MET A 95 -5.98 14.30 -8.17
N PRO A 96 -6.31 13.28 -9.00
CA PRO A 96 -7.63 13.23 -9.65
C PRO A 96 -8.77 13.14 -8.64
N GLN A 97 -9.90 13.70 -8.98
CA GLN A 97 -11.07 13.70 -8.10
C GLN A 97 -11.57 12.28 -7.77
N ALA A 98 -11.43 11.34 -8.71
CA ALA A 98 -11.86 9.96 -8.51
C ALA A 98 -11.07 9.23 -7.42
N GLN A 99 -9.85 9.66 -7.21
CA GLN A 99 -8.95 9.05 -6.23
C GLN A 99 -9.30 9.53 -4.79
#